data_ee29cb81c4702ab0416f56948249f99d
#
_entry.id   ee29cb81c4702ab0416f56948249f99d
#
_cell.length_a   1.000
_cell.length_b   1.000
_cell.length_c   1.000
_cell.angle_alpha   90.00
_cell.angle_beta   90.00
_cell.angle_gamma   90.00
#
_symmetry.space_group_name_H-M   'P 1'
#
loop_
_entity.id
_entity.type
_entity.pdbx_description
1 polymer ?
#
loop_
_entity_poly.entity_id
_entity_poly.type
_entity_poly.pdbx_seq_one_letter_code
_entity_poly.pdbx_strand_id
1 'polypeptide(L)'
;LGHVIIPPDKLKVMRAEEAKKAGALAGIEVIYGGFDDLDIFDNNRAARDKMVEVIRYADPDVIITHNPDDYMPDHTAVSRLVFDASFAATLPNYPPKTDKPAKLVPIYYMDTLAGVNFVPEEFVDITDEIDLKIKMLNCHESQIVWMRDHDHIDFPDMVRTCSRYRGYQCGAEYAEGFKLCKAYLKGTTKRLLP
;
A
#
# COMPACT_ATOMS: atom_id res chain seq x y z
N LEU A 1 12.59 -11.42 3.49
CA LEU A 1 13.91 -11.95 3.15
C LEU A 1 14.95 -10.85 2.87
N GLY A 2 14.55 -9.65 2.50
CA GLY A 2 15.39 -8.56 2.00
C GLY A 2 16.30 -7.86 3.03
N HIS A 3 17.25 -8.57 3.65
CA HIS A 3 18.33 -7.96 4.42
C HIS A 3 19.54 -8.91 4.48
N VAL A 4 20.78 -8.40 4.32
CA VAL A 4 22.01 -9.23 4.30
C VAL A 4 22.46 -9.64 5.70
N ILE A 5 22.28 -8.78 6.69
CA ILE A 5 22.85 -8.95 8.04
C ILE A 5 21.80 -9.47 9.04
N ILE A 6 20.55 -9.00 8.94
CA ILE A 6 19.50 -9.35 9.90
C ILE A 6 18.80 -10.63 9.45
N PRO A 7 18.73 -11.68 10.29
CA PRO A 7 18.02 -12.91 9.96
C PRO A 7 16.52 -12.65 9.70
N PRO A 8 15.88 -13.41 8.79
CA PRO A 8 14.50 -13.16 8.36
C PRO A 8 13.48 -13.12 9.50
N ASP A 9 13.58 -14.03 10.47
CA ASP A 9 12.69 -14.10 11.64
C ASP A 9 12.78 -12.83 12.52
N LYS A 10 13.98 -12.32 12.74
CA LYS A 10 14.20 -11.06 13.48
C LYS A 10 13.75 -9.86 12.67
N LEU A 11 14.05 -9.85 11.37
CA LEU A 11 13.65 -8.76 10.47
C LEU A 11 12.12 -8.62 10.42
N LYS A 12 11.40 -9.73 10.37
CA LYS A 12 9.92 -9.76 10.38
C LYS A 12 9.34 -9.07 11.61
N VAL A 13 9.86 -9.39 12.81
CA VAL A 13 9.43 -8.74 14.05
C VAL A 13 9.77 -7.26 14.05
N MET A 14 11.00 -6.92 13.64
CA MET A 14 11.45 -5.53 13.58
C MET A 14 10.57 -4.70 12.64
N ARG A 15 10.32 -5.15 11.42
CA ARG A 15 9.47 -4.44 10.44
C ARG A 15 8.02 -4.29 10.91
N ALA A 16 7.48 -5.26 11.64
CA ALA A 16 6.15 -5.14 12.23
C ALA A 16 6.09 -4.02 13.27
N GLU A 17 7.10 -3.88 14.13
CA GLU A 17 7.18 -2.79 15.11
C GLU A 17 7.47 -1.44 14.45
N GLU A 18 8.30 -1.38 13.41
CA GLU A 18 8.53 -0.18 12.60
C GLU A 18 7.23 0.31 11.95
N ALA A 19 6.45 -0.59 11.36
CA ALA A 19 5.16 -0.26 10.77
C ALA A 19 4.16 0.29 11.81
N LYS A 20 4.11 -0.31 13.02
CA LYS A 20 3.27 0.21 14.11
C LYS A 20 3.69 1.62 14.54
N LYS A 21 5.00 1.89 14.65
CA LYS A 21 5.51 3.23 14.98
C LYS A 21 5.11 4.24 13.91
N ALA A 22 5.26 3.89 12.63
CA ALA A 22 4.85 4.73 11.52
C ALA A 22 3.34 5.03 11.58
N GLY A 23 2.51 3.99 11.76
CA GLY A 23 1.05 4.15 11.88
C GLY A 23 0.63 5.03 13.05
N ALA A 24 1.31 4.91 14.20
CA ALA A 24 1.02 5.74 15.37
C ALA A 24 1.22 7.25 15.13
N LEU A 25 2.18 7.64 14.27
CA LEU A 25 2.39 9.04 13.91
C LEU A 25 1.20 9.64 13.15
N ALA A 26 0.51 8.85 12.35
CA ALA A 26 -0.65 9.27 11.57
C ALA A 26 -2.00 8.91 12.26
N GLY A 27 -1.96 8.28 13.45
CA GLY A 27 -3.16 7.85 14.16
C GLY A 27 -3.94 6.74 13.44
N ILE A 28 -3.28 5.92 12.63
CA ILE A 28 -3.89 4.82 11.90
C ILE A 28 -3.61 3.47 12.55
N GLU A 29 -4.56 2.54 12.42
CA GLU A 29 -4.38 1.15 12.80
C GLU A 29 -3.57 0.40 11.75
N VAL A 30 -2.58 -0.38 12.19
CA VAL A 30 -1.75 -1.21 11.33
C VAL A 30 -2.04 -2.69 11.57
N ILE A 31 -2.49 -3.38 10.54
CA ILE A 31 -2.70 -4.83 10.55
C ILE A 31 -1.57 -5.49 9.79
N TYR A 32 -0.73 -6.24 10.49
CA TYR A 32 0.39 -6.94 9.88
C TYR A 32 -0.06 -8.26 9.25
N GLY A 33 0.13 -8.40 7.94
CA GLY A 33 -0.29 -9.59 7.18
C GLY A 33 0.47 -10.87 7.51
N GLY A 34 1.72 -10.75 7.94
CA GLY A 34 2.55 -11.87 8.36
C GLY A 34 3.22 -12.64 7.20
N PHE A 35 3.13 -12.15 5.98
CA PHE A 35 3.82 -12.72 4.82
C PHE A 35 5.27 -12.27 4.77
N ASP A 36 6.11 -13.11 4.21
CA ASP A 36 7.52 -12.80 4.01
C ASP A 36 7.74 -12.06 2.68
N ASP A 37 8.76 -11.23 2.66
CA ASP A 37 9.21 -10.50 1.48
C ASP A 37 9.59 -11.49 0.35
N LEU A 38 9.16 -11.22 -0.88
CA LEU A 38 9.28 -12.08 -2.06
C LEU A 38 8.55 -13.44 -1.96
N ASP A 39 7.64 -13.61 -1.00
CA ASP A 39 6.85 -14.83 -0.81
C ASP A 39 5.34 -14.57 -0.84
N ILE A 40 4.93 -13.53 -1.56
CA ILE A 40 3.51 -13.19 -1.76
C ILE A 40 3.09 -13.60 -3.17
N PHE A 41 2.11 -14.51 -3.26
CA PHE A 41 1.58 -15.00 -4.52
C PHE A 41 0.07 -14.75 -4.61
N ASP A 42 -0.40 -14.23 -5.76
CA ASP A 42 -1.80 -13.90 -5.99
C ASP A 42 -2.73 -15.13 -6.05
N ASN A 43 -2.19 -16.30 -6.40
CA ASN A 43 -2.92 -17.57 -6.40
C ASN A 43 -2.93 -18.28 -5.03
N ASN A 44 -2.33 -17.69 -4.00
CA ASN A 44 -2.31 -18.27 -2.65
C ASN A 44 -3.68 -18.07 -1.97
N ARG A 45 -4.37 -19.20 -1.72
CA ARG A 45 -5.69 -19.19 -1.09
C ARG A 45 -5.66 -18.60 0.32
N ALA A 46 -4.66 -18.93 1.13
CA ALA A 46 -4.56 -18.42 2.50
C ALA A 46 -4.31 -16.90 2.52
N ALA A 47 -3.52 -16.38 1.58
CA ALA A 47 -3.30 -14.95 1.43
C ALA A 47 -4.61 -14.22 1.06
N ARG A 48 -5.40 -14.79 0.14
CA ARG A 48 -6.72 -14.24 -0.22
C ARG A 48 -7.69 -14.27 0.96
N ASP A 49 -7.78 -15.38 1.68
CA ASP A 49 -8.66 -15.51 2.83
C ASP A 49 -8.28 -14.51 3.92
N LYS A 50 -7.00 -14.32 4.18
CA LYS A 50 -6.50 -13.29 5.10
C LYS A 50 -6.87 -11.87 4.66
N MET A 51 -6.75 -11.57 3.37
CA MET A 51 -7.14 -10.27 2.84
C MET A 51 -8.65 -10.03 2.95
N VAL A 52 -9.47 -11.07 2.75
CA VAL A 52 -10.93 -11.00 2.97
C VAL A 52 -11.26 -10.65 4.43
N GLU A 53 -10.57 -11.27 5.39
CA GLU A 53 -10.73 -10.96 6.82
C GLU A 53 -10.38 -9.50 7.12
N VAL A 54 -9.25 -9.01 6.59
CA VAL A 54 -8.79 -7.64 6.78
C VAL A 54 -9.80 -6.64 6.21
N ILE A 55 -10.30 -6.87 4.98
CA ILE A 55 -11.29 -5.98 4.35
C ILE A 55 -12.61 -5.97 5.12
N ARG A 56 -13.08 -7.12 5.61
CA ARG A 56 -14.30 -7.20 6.45
C ARG A 56 -14.14 -6.50 7.79
N TYR A 57 -12.96 -6.64 8.40
CA TYR A 57 -12.64 -5.96 9.65
C TYR A 57 -12.61 -4.44 9.47
N ALA A 58 -11.93 -3.96 8.44
CA ALA A 58 -11.78 -2.54 8.17
C ALA A 58 -13.08 -1.86 7.69
N ASP A 59 -14.00 -2.61 7.04
CA ASP A 59 -15.25 -2.12 6.42
C ASP A 59 -15.05 -0.77 5.70
N PRO A 60 -14.11 -0.68 4.74
CA PRO A 60 -13.67 0.59 4.18
C PRO A 60 -14.74 1.21 3.27
N ASP A 61 -14.67 2.52 3.06
CA ASP A 61 -15.43 3.24 2.02
C ASP A 61 -14.64 3.37 0.71
N VAL A 62 -13.30 3.25 0.79
CA VAL A 62 -12.35 3.28 -0.33
C VAL A 62 -11.20 2.32 -0.01
N ILE A 63 -10.70 1.65 -1.03
CA ILE A 63 -9.48 0.85 -0.93
C ILE A 63 -8.38 1.50 -1.78
N ILE A 64 -7.20 1.68 -1.22
CA ILE A 64 -5.99 2.06 -1.95
C ILE A 64 -5.03 0.88 -1.92
N THR A 65 -4.51 0.47 -3.08
CA THR A 65 -3.58 -0.65 -3.20
C THR A 65 -2.53 -0.39 -4.27
N HIS A 66 -1.58 -1.31 -4.42
CA HIS A 66 -0.54 -1.22 -5.45
C HIS A 66 -1.10 -1.24 -6.87
N ASN A 67 -0.35 -0.67 -7.82
CA ASN A 67 -0.70 -0.71 -9.23
C ASN A 67 -0.52 -2.14 -9.79
N PRO A 68 -1.49 -2.67 -10.58
CA PRO A 68 -1.37 -4.01 -11.17
C PRO A 68 -0.24 -4.14 -12.19
N ASP A 69 0.24 -3.02 -12.74
CA ASP A 69 1.35 -2.94 -13.70
C ASP A 69 2.67 -2.51 -13.01
N ASP A 70 2.78 -2.70 -11.69
CA ASP A 70 4.03 -2.47 -10.97
C ASP A 70 5.10 -3.46 -11.42
N TYR A 71 6.36 -3.04 -11.37
CA TYR A 71 7.50 -3.89 -11.71
C TYR A 71 7.97 -4.80 -10.55
N MET A 72 7.48 -4.56 -9.34
CA MET A 72 7.79 -5.38 -8.15
C MET A 72 6.79 -6.52 -8.01
N PRO A 73 7.25 -7.79 -7.95
CA PRO A 73 6.35 -8.95 -7.95
C PRO A 73 5.39 -8.98 -6.76
N ASP A 74 5.83 -8.61 -5.55
CA ASP A 74 4.98 -8.58 -4.37
C ASP A 74 3.89 -7.51 -4.49
N HIS A 75 4.20 -6.35 -5.09
CA HIS A 75 3.23 -5.29 -5.32
C HIS A 75 2.12 -5.74 -6.28
N THR A 76 2.50 -6.37 -7.40
CA THR A 76 1.51 -6.91 -8.37
C THR A 76 0.68 -8.02 -7.75
N ALA A 77 1.28 -8.91 -6.94
CA ALA A 77 0.57 -9.97 -6.24
C ALA A 77 -0.44 -9.40 -5.23
N VAL A 78 -0.04 -8.42 -4.41
CA VAL A 78 -0.93 -7.74 -3.46
C VAL A 78 -2.06 -7.02 -4.18
N SER A 79 -1.77 -6.32 -5.29
CA SER A 79 -2.79 -5.66 -6.11
C SER A 79 -3.90 -6.62 -6.54
N ARG A 80 -3.54 -7.79 -7.05
CA ARG A 80 -4.48 -8.83 -7.50
C ARG A 80 -5.23 -9.46 -6.33
N LEU A 81 -4.54 -9.77 -5.23
CA LEU A 81 -5.16 -10.30 -4.01
C LEU A 81 -6.22 -9.34 -3.47
N VAL A 82 -5.92 -8.05 -3.38
CA VAL A 82 -6.87 -7.02 -2.93
C VAL A 82 -8.05 -6.90 -3.88
N PHE A 83 -7.79 -6.90 -5.20
CA PHE A 83 -8.84 -6.86 -6.21
C PHE A 83 -9.83 -8.02 -6.05
N ASP A 84 -9.34 -9.26 -5.94
CA ASP A 84 -10.16 -10.46 -5.77
C ASP A 84 -10.86 -10.48 -4.41
N ALA A 85 -10.12 -10.19 -3.34
CA ALA A 85 -10.62 -10.21 -1.98
C ALA A 85 -11.70 -9.15 -1.73
N SER A 86 -11.62 -7.98 -2.37
CA SER A 86 -12.61 -6.92 -2.24
C SER A 86 -14.01 -7.36 -2.70
N PHE A 87 -14.10 -8.22 -3.71
CA PHE A 87 -15.37 -8.82 -4.11
C PHE A 87 -15.74 -10.00 -3.20
N ALA A 88 -14.81 -10.90 -2.92
CA ALA A 88 -15.06 -12.07 -2.05
C ALA A 88 -15.53 -11.65 -0.65
N ALA A 89 -15.04 -10.54 -0.11
CA ALA A 89 -15.44 -10.01 1.19
C ALA A 89 -16.93 -9.61 1.25
N THR A 90 -17.55 -9.28 0.12
CA THR A 90 -18.99 -8.95 0.03
C THR A 90 -19.89 -10.17 0.09
N LEU A 91 -19.34 -11.38 -0.05
CA LEU A 91 -20.11 -12.61 -0.09
C LEU A 91 -20.23 -13.25 1.30
N PRO A 92 -21.44 -13.34 1.91
CA PRO A 92 -21.60 -13.87 3.27
C PRO A 92 -21.09 -15.31 3.43
N ASN A 93 -21.23 -16.13 2.39
CA ASN A 93 -20.83 -17.53 2.39
C ASN A 93 -19.35 -17.78 2.04
N TYR A 94 -18.60 -16.76 1.64
CA TYR A 94 -17.16 -16.90 1.42
C TYR A 94 -16.44 -17.08 2.77
N PRO A 95 -15.53 -18.06 2.92
CA PRO A 95 -14.82 -18.30 4.18
C PRO A 95 -13.93 -17.12 4.62
N PRO A 96 -13.85 -16.90 5.96
CA PRO A 96 -14.77 -17.40 6.96
C PRO A 96 -16.18 -16.82 6.77
N LYS A 97 -17.23 -17.62 6.99
CA LYS A 97 -18.61 -17.12 6.86
C LYS A 97 -18.86 -15.98 7.84
N THR A 98 -19.67 -15.02 7.42
CA THR A 98 -19.97 -13.83 8.22
C THR A 98 -21.40 -13.35 7.99
N ASP A 99 -22.03 -12.84 9.04
CA ASP A 99 -23.31 -12.14 8.96
C ASP A 99 -23.13 -10.63 8.60
N LYS A 100 -21.88 -10.16 8.57
CA LYS A 100 -21.52 -8.79 8.23
C LYS A 100 -20.52 -8.77 7.06
N PRO A 101 -20.97 -9.00 5.81
CA PRO A 101 -20.10 -8.85 4.65
C PRO A 101 -19.69 -7.38 4.47
N ALA A 102 -18.50 -7.17 3.91
CA ALA A 102 -18.06 -5.83 3.57
C ALA A 102 -18.87 -5.23 2.41
N LYS A 103 -18.86 -3.91 2.29
CA LYS A 103 -19.39 -3.21 1.11
C LYS A 103 -18.48 -3.44 -0.10
N LEU A 104 -19.03 -3.40 -1.30
CA LEU A 104 -18.22 -3.27 -2.51
C LEU A 104 -17.91 -1.79 -2.71
N VAL A 105 -16.62 -1.46 -2.68
CA VAL A 105 -16.15 -0.07 -2.68
C VAL A 105 -15.20 0.20 -3.85
N PRO A 106 -15.02 1.47 -4.24
CA PRO A 106 -14.01 1.85 -5.23
C PRO A 106 -12.60 1.49 -4.78
N ILE A 107 -11.78 1.15 -5.77
CA ILE A 107 -10.35 0.84 -5.59
C ILE A 107 -9.54 1.88 -6.35
N TYR A 108 -8.56 2.46 -5.66
CA TYR A 108 -7.53 3.29 -6.25
C TYR A 108 -6.19 2.56 -6.24
N TYR A 109 -5.45 2.72 -7.32
CA TYR A 109 -4.07 2.24 -7.43
C TYR A 109 -3.12 3.40 -7.15
N MET A 110 -2.25 3.21 -6.15
CA MET A 110 -1.21 4.19 -5.82
C MET A 110 -0.02 4.09 -6.77
N ASP A 111 0.78 5.14 -6.80
CA ASP A 111 2.00 5.23 -7.60
C ASP A 111 2.98 4.09 -7.31
N THR A 112 3.79 3.76 -8.30
CA THR A 112 4.91 2.82 -8.15
C THR A 112 6.11 3.53 -7.54
N LEU A 113 7.06 2.77 -7.01
CA LEU A 113 8.32 3.33 -6.52
C LEU A 113 9.06 4.03 -7.68
N ALA A 114 9.49 5.27 -7.43
CA ALA A 114 10.08 6.16 -8.43
C ALA A 114 9.18 6.50 -9.64
N GLY A 115 7.87 6.21 -9.58
CA GLY A 115 6.91 6.55 -10.64
C GLY A 115 7.05 5.74 -11.93
N VAL A 116 7.76 4.62 -11.89
CA VAL A 116 8.05 3.79 -13.07
C VAL A 116 6.75 3.18 -13.61
N ASN A 117 6.50 3.35 -14.93
CA ASN A 117 5.32 2.86 -15.63
C ASN A 117 3.97 3.33 -15.06
N PHE A 118 3.96 4.45 -14.32
CA PHE A 118 2.76 4.99 -13.72
C PHE A 118 2.45 6.40 -14.24
N VAL A 119 1.30 6.56 -14.86
CA VAL A 119 0.75 7.87 -15.25
C VAL A 119 -0.47 8.13 -14.40
N PRO A 120 -0.41 9.05 -13.41
CA PRO A 120 -1.54 9.36 -12.56
C PRO A 120 -2.73 9.90 -13.34
N GLU A 121 -3.95 9.58 -12.88
CA GLU A 121 -5.21 10.15 -13.38
C GLU A 121 -5.80 11.15 -12.37
N GLU A 122 -5.50 10.97 -11.10
CA GLU A 122 -5.89 11.84 -9.99
C GLU A 122 -4.69 12.15 -9.11
N PHE A 123 -4.71 13.32 -8.47
CA PHE A 123 -3.65 13.77 -7.57
C PHE A 123 -4.26 14.20 -6.24
N VAL A 124 -3.53 13.95 -5.17
CA VAL A 124 -3.78 14.47 -3.83
C VAL A 124 -2.64 15.41 -3.47
N ASP A 125 -2.98 16.67 -3.15
CA ASP A 125 -2.01 17.63 -2.62
C ASP A 125 -1.61 17.19 -1.20
N ILE A 126 -0.32 16.95 -1.00
CA ILE A 126 0.26 16.55 0.29
C ILE A 126 1.31 17.57 0.77
N THR A 127 1.18 18.81 0.33
CA THR A 127 2.16 19.87 0.65
C THR A 127 2.31 20.04 2.15
N ASP A 128 1.21 20.05 2.89
CA ASP A 128 1.21 20.18 4.35
C ASP A 128 1.60 18.87 5.07
N GLU A 129 1.52 17.72 4.38
CA GLU A 129 1.71 16.38 4.95
C GLU A 129 3.09 15.77 4.62
N ILE A 130 3.86 16.40 3.77
CA ILE A 130 5.14 15.82 3.28
C ILE A 130 6.11 15.51 4.43
N ASP A 131 6.18 16.36 5.44
CA ASP A 131 7.08 16.14 6.57
C ASP A 131 6.61 15.01 7.48
N LEU A 132 5.28 14.82 7.62
CA LEU A 132 4.72 13.67 8.30
C LEU A 132 5.03 12.38 7.53
N LYS A 133 4.82 12.38 6.21
CA LYS A 133 5.15 11.26 5.32
C LYS A 133 6.61 10.82 5.48
N ILE A 134 7.55 11.77 5.47
CA ILE A 134 8.98 11.47 5.65
C ILE A 134 9.29 10.99 7.07
N LYS A 135 8.64 11.53 8.12
CA LYS A 135 8.77 11.01 9.49
C LYS A 135 8.28 9.57 9.61
N MET A 136 7.14 9.25 8.99
CA MET A 136 6.62 7.88 8.94
C MET A 136 7.58 6.92 8.23
N LEU A 137 8.11 7.33 7.07
CA LEU A 137 9.10 6.56 6.33
C LEU A 137 10.35 6.28 7.18
N ASN A 138 10.85 7.27 7.91
CA ASN A 138 12.02 7.12 8.77
C ASN A 138 11.80 6.17 9.97
N CYS A 139 10.55 5.81 10.30
CA CYS A 139 10.29 4.75 11.26
C CYS A 139 10.70 3.36 10.76
N HIS A 140 10.82 3.18 9.45
CA HIS A 140 11.27 1.94 8.81
C HIS A 140 12.82 1.89 8.72
N GLU A 141 13.47 2.01 9.87
CA GLU A 141 14.93 2.14 9.97
C GLU A 141 15.67 0.99 9.29
N SER A 142 15.18 -0.25 9.43
CA SER A 142 15.79 -1.42 8.78
C SER A 142 15.82 -1.29 7.26
N GLN A 143 14.80 -0.69 6.66
CA GLN A 143 14.73 -0.45 5.22
C GLN A 143 15.60 0.73 4.79
N ILE A 144 15.58 1.82 5.56
CA ILE A 144 16.40 3.02 5.29
C ILE A 144 17.89 2.66 5.29
N VAL A 145 18.33 1.94 6.31
CA VAL A 145 19.73 1.47 6.43
C VAL A 145 20.10 0.54 5.27
N TRP A 146 19.21 -0.39 4.94
CA TRP A 146 19.43 -1.29 3.82
C TRP A 146 19.63 -0.55 2.50
N MET A 147 18.71 0.35 2.15
CA MET A 147 18.77 1.11 0.89
C MET A 147 19.99 2.02 0.81
N ARG A 148 20.39 2.64 1.93
CA ARG A 148 21.59 3.46 1.99
C ARG A 148 22.87 2.63 1.80
N ASP A 149 23.00 1.53 2.54
CA ASP A 149 24.26 0.79 2.64
C ASP A 149 24.45 -0.22 1.50
N HIS A 150 23.35 -0.75 0.95
CA HIS A 150 23.37 -1.71 -0.14
C HIS A 150 23.15 -1.07 -1.51
N ASP A 151 22.09 -0.25 -1.63
CA ASP A 151 21.68 0.32 -2.91
C ASP A 151 22.26 1.74 -3.14
N HIS A 152 22.90 2.33 -2.12
CA HIS A 152 23.45 3.70 -2.13
C HIS A 152 22.37 4.77 -2.43
N ILE A 153 21.16 4.53 -1.95
CA ILE A 153 20.00 5.41 -2.14
C ILE A 153 19.65 6.11 -0.83
N ASP A 154 19.55 7.45 -0.86
CA ASP A 154 18.85 8.22 0.17
C ASP A 154 17.33 8.09 -0.07
N PHE A 155 16.72 7.12 0.61
CA PHE A 155 15.32 6.79 0.37
C PHE A 155 14.35 7.90 0.76
N PRO A 156 14.52 8.61 1.90
CA PRO A 156 13.73 9.79 2.22
C PRO A 156 13.81 10.89 1.16
N ASP A 157 15.01 11.19 0.63
CA ASP A 157 15.17 12.17 -0.42
C ASP A 157 14.52 11.72 -1.74
N MET A 158 14.66 10.46 -2.11
CA MET A 158 13.98 9.88 -3.28
C MET A 158 12.47 10.05 -3.18
N VAL A 159 11.85 9.70 -2.02
CA VAL A 159 10.40 9.82 -1.82
C VAL A 159 9.95 11.27 -1.86
N ARG A 160 10.70 12.19 -1.26
CA ARG A 160 10.44 13.64 -1.32
C ARG A 160 10.52 14.17 -2.75
N THR A 161 11.53 13.75 -3.50
CA THR A 161 11.73 14.13 -4.89
C THR A 161 10.59 13.64 -5.78
N CYS A 162 10.16 12.38 -5.64
CA CYS A 162 9.03 11.84 -6.38
C CYS A 162 7.73 12.59 -6.05
N SER A 163 7.47 12.88 -4.78
CA SER A 163 6.30 13.65 -4.36
C SER A 163 6.33 15.07 -4.93
N ARG A 164 7.50 15.71 -4.99
CA ARG A 164 7.67 17.03 -5.62
C ARG A 164 7.44 16.98 -7.14
N TYR A 165 7.92 15.94 -7.80
CA TYR A 165 7.66 15.73 -9.23
C TYR A 165 6.16 15.59 -9.53
N ARG A 166 5.42 14.84 -8.69
CA ARG A 166 3.97 14.75 -8.81
C ARG A 166 3.28 16.09 -8.54
N GLY A 167 3.79 16.87 -7.59
CA GLY A 167 3.32 18.23 -7.34
C GLY A 167 3.41 19.14 -8.58
N TYR A 168 4.52 19.11 -9.31
CA TYR A 168 4.67 19.87 -10.57
C TYR A 168 3.62 19.48 -11.62
N GLN A 169 3.15 18.24 -11.62
CA GLN A 169 2.16 17.77 -12.60
C GLN A 169 0.74 18.30 -12.31
N CYS A 170 0.44 18.71 -11.08
CA CYS A 170 -0.89 19.17 -10.68
C CYS A 170 -0.92 20.59 -10.09
N GLY A 171 0.23 21.28 -10.01
CA GLY A 171 0.30 22.64 -9.50
C GLY A 171 0.38 22.76 -7.97
N ALA A 172 0.71 21.66 -7.25
CA ALA A 172 1.01 21.64 -5.82
C ALA A 172 2.53 21.65 -5.58
N GLU A 173 2.98 21.91 -4.34
CA GLU A 173 4.39 21.78 -4.01
C GLU A 173 4.78 20.29 -3.92
N TYR A 174 3.94 19.47 -3.27
CA TYR A 174 4.08 18.03 -3.20
C TYR A 174 2.74 17.35 -3.45
N ALA A 175 2.72 16.24 -4.17
CA ALA A 175 1.51 15.47 -4.40
C ALA A 175 1.78 13.96 -4.42
N GLU A 176 0.71 13.19 -4.28
CA GLU A 176 0.66 11.77 -4.59
C GLU A 176 -0.25 11.53 -5.78
N GLY A 177 0.12 10.55 -6.61
CA GLY A 177 -0.62 10.20 -7.82
C GLY A 177 -1.40 8.89 -7.67
N PHE A 178 -2.61 8.86 -8.23
CA PHE A 178 -3.50 7.71 -8.16
C PHE A 178 -4.16 7.42 -9.52
N LYS A 179 -4.61 6.16 -9.69
CA LYS A 179 -5.50 5.73 -10.77
C LYS A 179 -6.74 5.07 -10.20
N LEU A 180 -7.91 5.44 -10.69
CA LEU A 180 -9.13 4.72 -10.33
C LEU A 180 -9.20 3.37 -11.05
N CYS A 181 -9.54 2.31 -10.32
CA CYS A 181 -9.86 1.01 -10.93
C CYS A 181 -11.15 1.12 -11.77
N LYS A 182 -11.05 0.87 -13.09
CA LYS A 182 -12.17 1.00 -14.04
C LYS A 182 -12.95 -0.32 -14.24
N ALA A 183 -12.64 -1.35 -13.43
CA ALA A 183 -13.39 -2.60 -13.50
C ALA A 183 -14.83 -2.41 -12.99
N TYR A 184 -15.76 -3.22 -13.54
CA TYR A 184 -17.16 -3.19 -13.16
C TYR A 184 -17.37 -3.28 -11.64
N LEU A 185 -18.23 -2.43 -11.11
CA LEU A 185 -18.57 -2.23 -9.70
C LEU A 185 -17.41 -1.74 -8.78
N LYS A 186 -16.21 -1.48 -9.29
CA LYS A 186 -15.07 -0.98 -8.50
C LYS A 186 -14.68 0.46 -8.81
N GLY A 187 -15.35 1.06 -9.76
CA GLY A 187 -15.20 2.48 -10.10
C GLY A 187 -16.21 3.36 -9.38
N THR A 188 -16.04 4.66 -9.50
CA THR A 188 -16.96 5.68 -8.99
C THR A 188 -17.04 6.84 -9.96
N THR A 189 -18.19 7.55 -9.93
CA THR A 189 -18.36 8.83 -10.63
C THR A 189 -18.09 10.04 -9.72
N LYS A 190 -17.80 9.78 -8.45
CA LYS A 190 -17.50 10.83 -7.45
C LYS A 190 -16.00 10.82 -7.17
N ARG A 191 -15.43 12.01 -7.02
CA ARG A 191 -14.09 12.12 -6.45
C ARG A 191 -14.15 11.74 -4.97
N LEU A 192 -13.36 10.76 -4.55
CA LEU A 192 -13.30 10.27 -3.17
C LEU A 192 -11.95 10.58 -2.50
N LEU A 193 -10.92 10.84 -3.29
CA LEU A 193 -9.66 11.33 -2.77
C LEU A 193 -9.77 12.80 -2.39
N PRO A 194 -9.12 13.24 -1.29
CA PRO A 194 -9.14 14.63 -0.83
C PRO A 194 -8.55 15.61 -1.84
#